data_38a634ddddd32882210716476321e341
#
_entry.id   38a634ddddd32882210716476321e341
#
_cell.length_a   1.000
_cell.length_b   1.000
_cell.length_c   1.000
_cell.angle_alpha   90.00
_cell.angle_beta   90.00
_cell.angle_gamma   90.00
#
_symmetry.space_group_name_H-M   'P 1'
#
loop_
_entity.id
_entity.type
_entity.pdbx_description
1 polymer ?
#
loop_
_entity_poly.entity_id
_entity_poly.type
_entity_poly.pdbx_seq_one_letter_code
_entity_poly.pdbx_strand_id
1 'polypeptide(L)'
;MNDTGKVFVGTHHRPKGRRWIYGQFSDVALPAAQLLLGQSGLNPTERGNPVQVVRAIASIINANEGFGLLEGKWEGSFEDGVCPWVWTGSSKIFEHYLRNGSKPVKYGQCWVFAAVATSIFRALGIPSRPVTNFVSARDTNHTLSVDKYFDVFGDEMKGGPDGDNQDALWNFHAWTEVWMSRPDLQTGYNGWQAVDPTPPPQCRQNSTGADPKSRGPLAVEGFRRGPSSVESVRRGEIGFAFDTPYLFAEINAEVTHFQEDETSHWGFKKIPVNNYQVGRLILTKRPGADDDVSDADVEDITGLYKTLDNTSRHQRQSDGCFNSLFNQGMTSPYLERRDRERDVIQYPGTSVRRPSAMDIARKPWYDESRYPADSGKTAADRMSAMNAARSVDRAQPIFDSRTLNEDVQFDLVEQEKVAWGQPFNVQVLIQNRSQETRTITAYLCANSVYYTGVTARRLGRSDRQFVLQPGSRETMQLRISWEEYRERVVDYGHIKVFAMASVQETKQSCSAEDDFQLEKPKLDIQVRGNPQIGQECFATFSFMNPXXIVGSRPIHVRE
;
A
#
# COMPACT_ATOMS: atom_id res chain seq x y z
N MET A 1 0.14 1.81 27.68
CA MET A 1 -0.40 2.02 26.30
C MET A 1 -1.42 3.14 26.37
N ASN A 2 -1.21 4.18 25.57
CA ASN A 2 -2.12 5.33 25.56
C ASN A 2 -3.46 4.97 24.93
N ASP A 3 -4.49 5.62 25.40
CA ASP A 3 -5.87 5.46 24.91
C ASP A 3 -6.07 6.11 23.53
N THR A 4 -5.20 7.04 23.18
CA THR A 4 -5.23 7.79 21.94
C THR A 4 -3.89 7.64 21.21
N GLY A 5 -3.95 7.66 19.89
CA GLY A 5 -2.76 7.64 19.05
C GLY A 5 -3.04 8.14 17.66
N LYS A 6 -2.30 7.64 16.69
CA LYS A 6 -2.43 8.04 15.28
C LYS A 6 -2.34 6.83 14.36
N VAL A 7 -3.06 6.92 13.24
CA VAL A 7 -2.83 6.08 12.05
C VAL A 7 -2.33 7.00 10.93
N PHE A 8 -1.35 6.55 10.16
CA PHE A 8 -0.79 7.35 9.09
C PHE A 8 -1.44 6.96 7.76
N VAL A 9 -1.76 7.99 6.95
CA VAL A 9 -2.44 7.86 5.66
C VAL A 9 -1.79 8.84 4.67
N GLY A 10 -2.21 8.82 3.42
CA GLY A 10 -1.75 9.77 2.40
C GLY A 10 -0.82 9.11 1.39
N THR A 11 0.28 9.77 1.07
CA THR A 11 1.28 9.26 0.15
C THR A 11 2.66 9.28 0.81
N HIS A 12 3.61 8.58 0.18
CA HIS A 12 4.99 8.56 0.70
C HIS A 12 5.63 9.95 0.71
N HIS A 13 5.22 10.83 -0.21
CA HIS A 13 5.69 12.23 -0.23
C HIS A 13 5.14 13.04 0.95
N ARG A 14 3.91 12.73 1.37
CA ARG A 14 3.21 13.50 2.40
C ARG A 14 2.39 12.60 3.31
N PRO A 15 3.05 11.84 4.17
CA PRO A 15 2.32 11.10 5.19
C PRO A 15 1.58 12.06 6.13
N LYS A 16 0.38 11.70 6.53
CA LYS A 16 -0.45 12.49 7.45
C LYS A 16 -0.90 11.61 8.60
N GLY A 17 -0.64 12.03 9.82
CA GLY A 17 -1.14 11.36 11.01
C GLY A 17 -2.60 11.72 11.27
N ARG A 18 -3.46 10.73 11.31
CA ARG A 18 -4.86 10.88 11.73
C ARG A 18 -4.99 10.42 13.17
N ARG A 19 -5.43 11.32 14.04
CA ARG A 19 -5.71 10.97 15.43
C ARG A 19 -6.75 9.85 15.49
N TRP A 20 -6.52 8.88 16.38
CA TRP A 20 -7.44 7.77 16.60
C TRP A 20 -7.56 7.49 18.09
N ILE A 21 -8.80 7.38 18.57
CA ILE A 21 -9.10 7.04 19.95
C ILE A 21 -9.33 5.53 20.00
N TYR A 22 -8.35 4.81 20.57
CA TYR A 22 -8.46 3.35 20.68
C TYR A 22 -9.53 2.93 21.66
N GLY A 23 -9.67 3.66 22.76
CA GLY A 23 -10.72 3.43 23.75
C GLY A 23 -10.67 2.05 24.38
N GLN A 24 -9.45 1.49 24.56
CA GLN A 24 -9.31 0.12 25.07
C GLN A 24 -9.83 -0.04 26.52
N PHE A 25 -10.00 1.07 27.24
CA PHE A 25 -10.54 1.07 28.58
C PHE A 25 -12.00 1.53 28.64
N SER A 26 -12.63 1.76 27.48
CA SER A 26 -14.05 2.13 27.43
C SER A 26 -14.93 0.93 27.80
N ASP A 27 -16.15 1.24 28.24
CA ASP A 27 -17.13 0.23 28.69
C ASP A 27 -17.49 -0.77 27.59
N VAL A 28 -17.26 -0.45 26.31
CA VAL A 28 -17.63 -1.28 25.16
C VAL A 28 -16.46 -2.11 24.62
N ALA A 29 -15.22 -1.76 24.91
CA ALA A 29 -14.07 -2.39 24.25
C ALA A 29 -13.88 -3.84 24.71
N LEU A 30 -13.83 -4.09 26.01
CA LEU A 30 -13.65 -5.44 26.53
C LEU A 30 -14.85 -6.34 26.25
N PRO A 31 -16.12 -5.88 26.41
CA PRO A 31 -17.28 -6.69 25.98
C PRO A 31 -17.24 -7.06 24.48
N ALA A 32 -16.87 -6.13 23.61
CA ALA A 32 -16.74 -6.43 22.17
C ALA A 32 -15.64 -7.47 21.93
N ALA A 33 -14.48 -7.30 22.57
CA ALA A 33 -13.37 -8.24 22.45
C ALA A 33 -13.75 -9.65 22.94
N GLN A 34 -14.44 -9.73 24.07
CA GLN A 34 -14.91 -11.03 24.63
C GLN A 34 -15.95 -11.69 23.72
N LEU A 35 -16.86 -10.90 23.15
CA LEU A 35 -17.87 -11.42 22.24
C LEU A 35 -17.23 -11.98 20.97
N LEU A 36 -16.29 -11.25 20.37
CA LEU A 36 -15.55 -11.69 19.19
C LEU A 36 -14.75 -12.97 19.50
N LEU A 37 -14.09 -12.99 20.66
CA LEU A 37 -13.34 -14.17 21.09
C LEU A 37 -14.28 -15.38 21.34
N GLY A 38 -15.48 -15.13 21.86
CA GLY A 38 -16.51 -16.15 22.01
C GLY A 38 -16.97 -16.74 20.69
N GLN A 39 -17.10 -15.87 19.68
CA GLN A 39 -17.55 -16.26 18.34
C GLN A 39 -16.43 -16.86 17.48
N SER A 40 -15.18 -16.75 17.89
CA SER A 40 -14.01 -17.18 17.11
C SER A 40 -13.87 -18.68 16.95
N GLY A 41 -14.60 -19.47 17.76
CA GLY A 41 -14.51 -20.92 17.76
C GLY A 41 -13.36 -21.49 18.59
N LEU A 42 -12.51 -20.63 19.17
CA LEU A 42 -11.40 -21.09 19.99
C LEU A 42 -11.89 -21.74 21.29
N ASN A 43 -11.37 -22.92 21.60
CA ASN A 43 -11.66 -23.60 22.87
C ASN A 43 -10.89 -22.91 24.02
N PRO A 44 -11.23 -23.21 25.29
CA PRO A 44 -10.59 -22.53 26.43
C PRO A 44 -9.06 -22.64 26.48
N THR A 45 -8.48 -23.75 26.05
CA THR A 45 -7.02 -23.93 26.03
C THR A 45 -6.39 -23.01 24.96
N GLU A 46 -7.00 -22.95 23.79
CA GLU A 46 -6.53 -22.11 22.68
C GLU A 46 -6.60 -20.63 23.03
N ARG A 47 -7.59 -20.22 23.84
CA ARG A 47 -7.70 -18.82 24.30
C ARG A 47 -6.55 -18.41 25.22
N GLY A 48 -5.80 -19.37 25.76
CA GLY A 48 -4.57 -19.11 26.52
C GLY A 48 -3.35 -18.88 25.63
N ASN A 49 -3.46 -19.09 24.32
CA ASN A 49 -2.36 -18.95 23.36
C ASN A 49 -2.50 -17.64 22.58
N PRO A 50 -1.65 -16.63 22.83
CA PRO A 50 -1.80 -15.34 22.16
C PRO A 50 -1.65 -15.41 20.64
N VAL A 51 -0.86 -16.35 20.10
CA VAL A 51 -0.73 -16.53 18.65
C VAL A 51 -2.07 -16.92 18.04
N GLN A 52 -2.77 -17.89 18.65
CA GLN A 52 -4.07 -18.33 18.16
C GLN A 52 -5.15 -17.27 18.37
N VAL A 53 -5.14 -16.57 19.50
CA VAL A 53 -6.07 -15.49 19.80
C VAL A 53 -5.94 -14.36 18.75
N VAL A 54 -4.73 -13.93 18.48
CA VAL A 54 -4.48 -12.83 17.54
C VAL A 54 -4.94 -13.24 16.13
N ARG A 55 -4.62 -14.44 15.70
CA ARG A 55 -5.04 -14.93 14.37
C ARG A 55 -6.56 -15.04 14.26
N ALA A 56 -7.23 -15.57 15.27
CA ALA A 56 -8.68 -15.73 15.29
C ALA A 56 -9.40 -14.37 15.30
N ILE A 57 -8.91 -13.43 16.10
CA ILE A 57 -9.46 -12.05 16.16
C ILE A 57 -9.26 -11.36 14.80
N ALA A 58 -8.08 -11.48 14.19
CA ALA A 58 -7.84 -10.90 12.86
C ALA A 58 -8.86 -11.41 11.83
N SER A 59 -9.19 -12.70 11.90
CA SER A 59 -10.19 -13.30 11.02
C SER A 59 -11.59 -12.73 11.26
N ILE A 60 -12.01 -12.67 12.53
CA ILE A 60 -13.40 -12.33 12.86
C ILE A 60 -13.67 -10.81 12.85
N ILE A 61 -12.64 -9.98 12.84
CA ILE A 61 -12.83 -8.55 12.60
C ILE A 61 -13.41 -8.32 11.20
N ASN A 62 -12.96 -9.10 10.23
CA ASN A 62 -13.45 -9.02 8.85
C ASN A 62 -14.85 -9.64 8.73
N ALA A 63 -15.83 -8.83 8.35
CA ALA A 63 -17.23 -9.25 8.25
C ALA A 63 -17.72 -9.35 6.80
N ASN A 64 -16.83 -9.48 5.81
CA ASN A 64 -17.26 -9.49 4.40
C ASN A 64 -18.05 -10.77 4.03
N GLU A 65 -18.05 -11.78 4.89
CA GLU A 65 -18.83 -13.01 4.70
C GLU A 65 -20.18 -13.00 5.45
N GLY A 66 -20.58 -11.84 5.98
CA GLY A 66 -21.89 -11.67 6.62
C GLY A 66 -21.91 -11.81 8.13
N PHE A 67 -20.81 -12.20 8.75
CA PHE A 67 -20.66 -12.17 10.20
C PHE A 67 -19.26 -11.69 10.55
N GLY A 68 -19.12 -11.12 11.72
CA GLY A 68 -17.89 -10.46 12.15
C GLY A 68 -18.17 -9.03 12.54
N LEU A 69 -17.12 -8.24 12.74
CA LEU A 69 -17.26 -6.90 13.33
C LEU A 69 -17.49 -5.81 12.29
N LEU A 70 -16.68 -5.78 11.22
CA LEU A 70 -16.58 -4.61 10.36
C LEU A 70 -16.56 -5.03 8.89
N GLU A 71 -17.44 -4.44 8.10
CA GLU A 71 -17.53 -4.69 6.66
C GLU A 71 -16.63 -3.71 5.91
N GLY A 72 -15.76 -4.24 5.02
CA GLY A 72 -14.85 -3.44 4.22
C GLY A 72 -15.50 -2.96 2.93
N LYS A 73 -15.23 -1.68 2.57
CA LYS A 73 -15.72 -1.12 1.31
C LYS A 73 -14.76 -0.03 0.83
N TRP A 74 -14.33 -0.12 -0.45
CA TRP A 74 -13.30 0.77 -1.00
C TRP A 74 -13.80 1.70 -2.09
N GLU A 75 -14.96 1.44 -2.66
CA GLU A 75 -15.51 2.23 -3.78
C GLU A 75 -17.04 2.21 -3.76
N GLY A 76 -17.64 3.13 -4.49
CA GLY A 76 -19.08 3.28 -4.55
C GLY A 76 -19.65 4.15 -3.43
N SER A 77 -20.98 4.14 -3.28
CA SER A 77 -21.67 4.96 -2.29
C SER A 77 -21.61 4.34 -0.89
N PHE A 78 -21.48 5.17 0.13
CA PHE A 78 -21.51 4.78 1.54
C PHE A 78 -22.84 5.15 2.22
N GLU A 79 -23.90 5.44 1.46
CA GLU A 79 -25.20 5.94 1.98
C GLU A 79 -25.88 4.96 2.94
N ASP A 80 -25.61 3.66 2.81
CA ASP A 80 -26.19 2.63 3.67
C ASP A 80 -25.34 2.32 4.92
N GLY A 81 -24.36 3.16 5.21
CA GLY A 81 -23.47 2.99 6.36
C GLY A 81 -22.73 4.28 6.69
N VAL A 82 -21.64 4.16 7.42
CA VAL A 82 -20.76 5.28 7.77
C VAL A 82 -19.54 5.24 6.86
N CYS A 83 -19.26 6.34 6.19
CA CYS A 83 -18.07 6.46 5.38
C CYS A 83 -16.83 6.23 6.24
N PRO A 84 -15.86 5.40 5.81
CA PRO A 84 -14.69 5.06 6.64
C PRO A 84 -13.91 6.26 7.18
N TRP A 85 -13.89 7.39 6.47
CA TRP A 85 -13.19 8.59 6.91
C TRP A 85 -13.85 9.33 8.06
N VAL A 86 -15.10 9.01 8.37
CA VAL A 86 -15.83 9.66 9.47
C VAL A 86 -15.37 9.12 10.83
N TRP A 87 -14.94 7.85 10.88
CA TRP A 87 -14.51 7.25 12.14
C TRP A 87 -13.25 7.93 12.68
N THR A 88 -13.28 8.26 13.97
CA THR A 88 -12.16 8.87 14.70
C THR A 88 -11.73 8.02 15.89
N GLY A 89 -12.38 6.88 16.09
CA GLY A 89 -12.06 5.97 17.18
C GLY A 89 -12.82 4.67 17.11
N SER A 90 -12.40 3.70 17.89
CA SER A 90 -12.93 2.34 17.86
C SER A 90 -14.21 2.18 18.68
N SER A 91 -14.39 2.96 19.74
CA SER A 91 -15.50 2.78 20.68
C SER A 91 -16.86 2.89 20.01
N LYS A 92 -17.03 3.82 19.08
CA LYS A 92 -18.30 3.96 18.33
C LYS A 92 -18.61 2.74 17.48
N ILE A 93 -17.58 2.13 16.89
CA ILE A 93 -17.74 0.90 16.09
C ILE A 93 -18.20 -0.24 17.02
N PHE A 94 -17.55 -0.38 18.19
CA PHE A 94 -17.93 -1.41 19.16
C PHE A 94 -19.36 -1.17 19.69
N GLU A 95 -19.71 0.07 19.96
CA GLU A 95 -21.04 0.46 20.42
C GLU A 95 -22.12 0.06 19.40
N HIS A 96 -21.90 0.38 18.12
CA HIS A 96 -22.80 -0.03 17.04
C HIS A 96 -22.94 -1.55 16.98
N TYR A 97 -21.81 -2.27 17.04
CA TYR A 97 -21.80 -3.73 16.97
C TYR A 97 -22.61 -4.36 18.11
N LEU A 98 -22.34 -3.92 19.34
CA LEU A 98 -23.00 -4.47 20.53
C LEU A 98 -24.51 -4.14 20.55
N ARG A 99 -24.87 -2.91 20.18
CA ARG A 99 -26.28 -2.46 20.18
C ARG A 99 -27.12 -3.11 19.08
N ASN A 100 -26.49 -3.50 17.97
CA ASN A 100 -27.20 -4.06 16.82
C ASN A 100 -27.20 -5.59 16.80
N GLY A 101 -27.02 -6.22 17.96
CA GLY A 101 -27.08 -7.69 18.08
C GLY A 101 -25.94 -8.38 17.34
N SER A 102 -24.76 -7.81 17.38
CA SER A 102 -23.54 -8.36 16.75
C SER A 102 -23.63 -8.42 15.23
N LYS A 103 -24.41 -7.55 14.61
CA LYS A 103 -24.42 -7.42 13.15
C LYS A 103 -23.21 -6.58 12.72
N PRO A 104 -22.61 -6.90 11.57
CA PRO A 104 -21.46 -6.14 11.08
C PRO A 104 -21.73 -4.65 10.96
N VAL A 105 -20.74 -3.86 11.34
CA VAL A 105 -20.76 -2.41 11.21
C VAL A 105 -20.30 -2.03 9.80
N LYS A 106 -20.96 -1.11 9.15
CA LYS A 106 -20.66 -0.59 7.81
C LYS A 106 -20.15 0.84 7.94
N TYR A 107 -18.98 1.24 7.42
CA TYR A 107 -17.96 0.50 6.67
C TYR A 107 -16.58 0.83 7.22
N GLY A 108 -15.57 -0.02 6.92
CA GLY A 108 -14.19 0.24 7.23
C GLY A 108 -13.27 0.16 6.01
N GLN A 109 -12.07 0.72 6.14
CA GLN A 109 -10.95 0.55 5.21
C GLN A 109 -9.71 0.20 6.03
N CYS A 110 -8.54 0.00 5.39
CA CYS A 110 -7.40 -0.66 6.05
C CYS A 110 -7.01 -0.02 7.38
N TRP A 111 -6.98 1.32 7.46
CA TRP A 111 -6.59 2.00 8.71
C TRP A 111 -7.64 1.80 9.81
N VAL A 112 -8.92 1.66 9.45
CA VAL A 112 -9.99 1.38 10.42
C VAL A 112 -9.82 -0.04 10.96
N PHE A 113 -9.60 -1.02 10.06
CA PHE A 113 -9.34 -2.41 10.45
C PHE A 113 -8.11 -2.50 11.38
N ALA A 114 -7.02 -1.84 11.02
CA ALA A 114 -5.79 -1.85 11.81
C ALA A 114 -6.00 -1.23 13.19
N ALA A 115 -6.68 -0.09 13.27
CA ALA A 115 -6.90 0.61 14.52
C ALA A 115 -7.90 -0.12 15.44
N VAL A 116 -8.95 -0.71 14.86
CA VAL A 116 -9.92 -1.51 15.59
C VAL A 116 -9.25 -2.77 16.16
N ALA A 117 -8.42 -3.46 15.35
CA ALA A 117 -7.65 -4.62 15.82
C ALA A 117 -6.73 -4.23 16.98
N THR A 118 -6.06 -3.08 16.85
CA THR A 118 -5.20 -2.54 17.92
C THR A 118 -6.00 -2.38 19.22
N SER A 119 -7.22 -1.82 19.14
CA SER A 119 -8.09 -1.62 20.31
C SER A 119 -8.48 -2.96 20.95
N ILE A 120 -8.87 -3.93 20.14
CA ILE A 120 -9.26 -5.27 20.62
C ILE A 120 -8.07 -5.97 21.31
N PHE A 121 -6.90 -5.95 20.67
CA PHE A 121 -5.71 -6.58 21.24
C PHE A 121 -5.32 -5.94 22.57
N ARG A 122 -5.36 -4.59 22.64
CA ARG A 122 -5.06 -3.86 23.89
C ARG A 122 -6.07 -4.20 24.99
N ALA A 123 -7.35 -4.30 24.65
CA ALA A 123 -8.41 -4.68 25.62
C ALA A 123 -8.18 -6.12 26.14
N LEU A 124 -7.61 -6.99 25.31
CA LEU A 124 -7.24 -8.37 25.71
C LEU A 124 -5.88 -8.46 26.39
N GLY A 125 -5.18 -7.32 26.60
CA GLY A 125 -3.89 -7.29 27.27
C GLY A 125 -2.69 -7.56 26.37
N ILE A 126 -2.87 -7.56 25.05
CA ILE A 126 -1.79 -7.80 24.08
C ILE A 126 -1.28 -6.42 23.57
N PRO A 127 0.00 -6.07 23.83
CA PRO A 127 0.53 -4.80 23.35
C PRO A 127 0.50 -4.76 21.82
N SER A 128 0.00 -3.65 21.27
CA SER A 128 -0.24 -3.53 19.83
C SER A 128 -0.20 -2.07 19.38
N ARG A 129 0.05 -1.89 18.08
CA ARG A 129 0.08 -0.57 17.44
C ARG A 129 -0.28 -0.70 15.96
N PRO A 130 -0.94 0.29 15.35
CA PRO A 130 -1.09 0.29 13.90
C PRO A 130 0.19 0.79 13.24
N VAL A 131 0.48 0.26 12.06
CA VAL A 131 1.59 0.70 11.21
C VAL A 131 1.08 0.93 9.80
N THR A 132 1.70 1.86 9.07
CA THR A 132 1.32 2.16 7.69
C THR A 132 2.54 2.01 6.79
N ASN A 133 2.37 1.23 5.73
CA ASN A 133 3.35 1.03 4.67
C ASN A 133 2.93 1.90 3.46
N PHE A 134 3.82 2.79 3.02
CA PHE A 134 3.58 3.64 1.85
C PHE A 134 4.19 2.99 0.62
N VAL A 135 3.42 2.93 -0.44
CA VAL A 135 3.62 2.14 -1.67
C VAL A 135 3.66 0.65 -1.28
N SER A 136 2.47 0.11 -1.03
CA SER A 136 2.30 -1.25 -0.54
C SER A 136 1.82 -2.16 -1.67
N ALA A 137 2.53 -3.25 -1.90
CA ALA A 137 2.17 -4.18 -2.96
C ALA A 137 1.01 -5.08 -2.55
N ARG A 138 0.12 -5.33 -3.51
CA ARG A 138 -0.87 -6.39 -3.42
C ARG A 138 -0.53 -7.41 -4.50
N ASP A 139 0.07 -8.51 -4.08
CA ASP A 139 0.48 -9.62 -4.95
C ASP A 139 -0.60 -10.69 -4.87
N THR A 140 -1.51 -10.68 -5.82
CA THR A 140 -2.65 -11.60 -5.84
C THR A 140 -2.31 -12.95 -6.44
N ASN A 141 -1.24 -13.01 -7.21
CA ASN A 141 -0.82 -14.22 -7.90
C ASN A 141 0.28 -14.99 -7.16
N HIS A 142 0.74 -14.44 -6.02
CA HIS A 142 1.79 -15.02 -5.17
C HIS A 142 3.10 -15.24 -5.94
N THR A 143 3.46 -14.25 -6.75
CA THR A 143 4.69 -14.25 -7.57
C THR A 143 5.81 -13.44 -6.94
N LEU A 144 5.53 -12.72 -5.83
CA LEU A 144 6.40 -11.72 -5.21
C LEU A 144 6.67 -10.55 -6.17
N SER A 145 5.74 -10.32 -7.10
CA SER A 145 5.79 -9.24 -8.07
C SER A 145 4.41 -8.62 -8.19
N VAL A 146 4.37 -7.33 -8.45
CA VAL A 146 3.16 -6.63 -8.91
C VAL A 146 3.32 -6.50 -10.42
N ASP A 147 2.52 -7.24 -11.14
CA ASP A 147 2.61 -7.31 -12.60
C ASP A 147 1.57 -6.38 -13.22
N LYS A 148 2.02 -5.50 -14.10
CA LYS A 148 1.14 -4.64 -14.89
C LYS A 148 1.36 -4.87 -16.36
N TYR A 149 0.28 -4.90 -17.11
CA TYR A 149 0.29 -5.20 -18.54
C TYR A 149 -0.19 -3.99 -19.31
N PHE A 150 0.47 -3.72 -20.43
CA PHE A 150 0.19 -2.57 -21.30
C PHE A 150 0.09 -3.06 -22.74
N ASP A 151 -0.83 -2.46 -23.49
CA ASP A 151 -0.97 -2.76 -24.91
C ASP A 151 0.15 -2.10 -25.73
N VAL A 152 0.11 -2.26 -27.05
CA VAL A 152 1.12 -1.70 -27.96
C VAL A 152 1.14 -0.17 -27.92
N PHE A 153 0.03 0.47 -27.53
CA PHE A 153 -0.08 1.91 -27.42
C PHE A 153 0.29 2.43 -26.04
N GLY A 154 0.60 1.52 -25.08
CA GLY A 154 0.97 1.86 -23.72
C GLY A 154 -0.19 2.09 -22.79
N ASP A 155 -1.39 1.70 -23.15
CA ASP A 155 -2.55 1.77 -22.25
C ASP A 155 -2.58 0.52 -21.37
N GLU A 156 -2.87 0.72 -20.07
CA GLU A 156 -2.93 -0.38 -19.12
C GLU A 156 -4.08 -1.34 -19.45
N MET A 157 -3.75 -2.61 -19.56
CA MET A 157 -4.71 -3.71 -19.76
C MET A 157 -5.21 -4.15 -18.38
N LYS A 158 -6.35 -3.64 -17.99
CA LYS A 158 -6.94 -3.95 -16.67
C LYS A 158 -7.24 -5.45 -16.59
N GLY A 159 -6.72 -6.08 -15.54
CA GLY A 159 -6.84 -7.51 -15.36
C GLY A 159 -5.82 -8.33 -16.15
N GLY A 160 -4.91 -7.68 -16.86
CA GLY A 160 -3.89 -8.36 -17.66
C GLY A 160 -4.45 -9.04 -18.89
N PRO A 161 -3.64 -9.85 -19.58
CA PRO A 161 -4.07 -10.49 -20.83
C PRO A 161 -5.23 -11.47 -20.65
N ASP A 162 -5.32 -12.13 -19.51
CA ASP A 162 -6.35 -13.13 -19.23
C ASP A 162 -7.55 -12.56 -18.43
N GLY A 163 -7.47 -11.31 -18.01
CA GLY A 163 -8.54 -10.62 -17.31
C GLY A 163 -8.65 -10.92 -15.81
N ASP A 164 -7.71 -11.68 -15.25
CA ASP A 164 -7.78 -12.15 -13.86
C ASP A 164 -6.72 -11.54 -12.94
N ASN A 165 -5.79 -10.77 -13.49
CA ASN A 165 -4.74 -10.14 -12.69
C ASN A 165 -5.33 -9.00 -11.85
N GLN A 166 -5.23 -9.12 -10.54
CA GLN A 166 -5.70 -8.11 -9.58
C GLN A 166 -4.55 -7.48 -8.79
N ASP A 167 -3.33 -7.63 -9.25
CA ASP A 167 -2.16 -7.02 -8.63
C ASP A 167 -2.31 -5.50 -8.61
N ALA A 168 -1.86 -4.88 -7.52
CA ALA A 168 -1.99 -3.44 -7.35
C ALA A 168 -0.87 -2.90 -6.46
N LEU A 169 -0.55 -1.64 -6.67
CA LEU A 169 0.29 -0.85 -5.76
C LEU A 169 -0.60 0.15 -5.05
N TRP A 170 -0.83 -0.08 -3.76
CA TRP A 170 -1.58 0.83 -2.92
C TRP A 170 -0.71 2.04 -2.57
N ASN A 171 -1.29 3.22 -2.58
CA ASN A 171 -0.60 4.43 -2.12
C ASN A 171 -0.15 4.28 -0.67
N PHE A 172 -1.02 3.69 0.16
CA PHE A 172 -0.67 3.27 1.52
C PHE A 172 -1.53 2.08 1.92
N HIS A 173 -1.01 1.26 2.82
CA HIS A 173 -1.76 0.17 3.45
C HIS A 173 -1.37 0.11 4.92
N ALA A 174 -2.35 -0.07 5.78
CA ALA A 174 -2.16 -0.12 7.23
C ALA A 174 -2.53 -1.50 7.77
N TRP A 175 -1.72 -1.98 8.72
CA TRP A 175 -2.01 -3.19 9.48
C TRP A 175 -1.65 -2.97 10.94
N THR A 176 -1.75 -4.03 11.75
CA THR A 176 -1.46 -3.97 13.18
C THR A 176 -0.20 -4.79 13.47
N GLU A 177 0.63 -4.29 14.37
CA GLU A 177 1.69 -5.09 15.00
C GLU A 177 1.27 -5.43 16.42
N VAL A 178 1.57 -6.67 16.84
CA VAL A 178 1.41 -7.13 18.22
C VAL A 178 2.78 -7.57 18.76
N TRP A 179 3.01 -7.32 20.06
CA TRP A 179 4.27 -7.69 20.70
C TRP A 179 4.06 -8.98 21.49
N MET A 180 4.81 -10.03 21.12
CA MET A 180 4.69 -11.31 21.80
C MET A 180 5.92 -12.17 21.61
N SER A 181 6.08 -13.17 22.48
CA SER A 181 7.01 -14.26 22.23
C SER A 181 6.39 -15.28 21.26
N ARG A 182 7.25 -15.98 20.54
CA ARG A 182 6.85 -16.97 19.53
C ARG A 182 7.49 -18.32 19.85
N PRO A 183 6.97 -19.03 20.88
CA PRO A 183 7.51 -20.36 21.22
C PRO A 183 7.27 -21.41 20.13
N ASP A 184 6.37 -21.11 19.19
CA ASP A 184 6.10 -21.93 18.00
C ASP A 184 7.16 -21.76 16.90
N LEU A 185 8.05 -20.78 17.01
CA LEU A 185 9.12 -20.51 16.04
C LEU A 185 10.50 -20.73 16.68
N GLN A 186 11.53 -20.72 15.87
CA GLN A 186 12.90 -20.79 16.37
C GLN A 186 13.27 -19.51 17.15
N THR A 187 14.34 -19.59 17.93
CA THR A 187 14.84 -18.44 18.69
C THR A 187 15.20 -17.27 17.74
N GLY A 188 14.79 -16.07 18.13
CA GLY A 188 15.10 -14.85 17.38
C GLY A 188 13.91 -14.21 16.68
N TYR A 189 12.73 -14.82 16.75
CA TYR A 189 11.53 -14.28 16.06
C TYR A 189 10.51 -13.68 17.03
N ASN A 190 10.86 -13.53 18.29
CA ASN A 190 10.04 -12.83 19.28
C ASN A 190 9.97 -11.32 18.96
N GLY A 191 9.05 -10.63 19.58
CA GLY A 191 8.90 -9.18 19.42
C GLY A 191 7.70 -8.82 18.58
N TRP A 192 7.85 -7.85 17.70
CA TRP A 192 6.74 -7.39 16.86
C TRP A 192 6.34 -8.46 15.84
N GLN A 193 5.03 -8.68 15.75
CA GLN A 193 4.42 -9.61 14.80
C GLN A 193 3.38 -8.85 13.99
N ALA A 194 3.45 -8.91 12.67
CA ALA A 194 2.50 -8.24 11.80
C ALA A 194 1.21 -9.04 11.67
N VAL A 195 0.08 -8.36 11.79
CA VAL A 195 -1.27 -8.92 11.70
C VAL A 195 -2.11 -8.00 10.82
N ASP A 196 -2.69 -8.54 9.76
CA ASP A 196 -3.51 -7.74 8.84
C ASP A 196 -4.93 -8.30 8.77
N PRO A 197 -5.90 -7.66 9.44
CA PRO A 197 -7.30 -8.08 9.39
C PRO A 197 -8.06 -7.54 8.17
N THR A 198 -7.43 -6.75 7.30
CA THR A 198 -8.10 -6.11 6.16
C THR A 198 -8.55 -7.15 5.14
N PRO A 199 -9.84 -7.21 4.77
CA PRO A 199 -10.25 -8.03 3.63
C PRO A 199 -9.73 -7.43 2.32
N PRO A 200 -9.54 -8.25 1.27
CA PRO A 200 -9.18 -7.69 -0.02
C PRO A 200 -10.31 -6.81 -0.55
N PRO A 201 -9.98 -5.71 -1.22
CA PRO A 201 -11.01 -4.93 -1.91
C PRO A 201 -11.70 -5.83 -2.93
N GLN A 202 -13.02 -5.87 -2.86
CA GLN A 202 -13.81 -6.58 -3.87
C GLN A 202 -13.83 -5.72 -5.12
N CYS A 203 -13.07 -6.09 -6.12
CA CYS A 203 -13.25 -5.50 -7.45
C CYS A 203 -14.63 -5.91 -7.95
N ARG A 204 -15.48 -4.95 -8.21
CA ARG A 204 -16.73 -5.20 -8.91
C ARG A 204 -16.37 -5.71 -10.30
N GLN A 205 -16.31 -7.01 -10.44
CA GLN A 205 -16.43 -7.57 -11.76
C GLN A 205 -17.85 -7.24 -12.23
N ASN A 206 -17.95 -6.47 -13.30
CA ASN A 206 -19.15 -6.39 -14.10
C ASN A 206 -19.37 -7.76 -14.77
N SER A 207 -19.40 -8.80 -13.97
CA SER A 207 -19.67 -10.15 -14.48
C SER A 207 -21.18 -10.34 -14.45
N THR A 208 -21.77 -10.07 -15.57
CA THR A 208 -23.09 -10.59 -15.91
C THR A 208 -23.12 -12.09 -15.60
N GLY A 209 -23.67 -12.46 -14.46
CA GLY A 209 -24.21 -13.79 -14.24
C GLY A 209 -23.29 -14.90 -13.76
N ALA A 210 -22.10 -14.61 -13.25
CA ALA A 210 -21.30 -15.69 -12.64
C ALA A 210 -21.74 -15.95 -11.19
N ASP A 211 -22.15 -17.17 -10.91
CA ASP A 211 -22.49 -17.67 -9.59
C ASP A 211 -21.32 -17.41 -8.61
N PRO A 212 -21.55 -16.82 -7.42
CA PRO A 212 -20.50 -16.69 -6.41
C PRO A 212 -19.80 -18.00 -6.04
N LYS A 213 -20.45 -19.12 -6.26
CA LYS A 213 -19.89 -20.45 -6.01
C LYS A 213 -18.87 -20.91 -7.08
N SER A 214 -18.77 -20.20 -8.20
CA SER A 214 -17.80 -20.54 -9.26
C SER A 214 -16.42 -19.91 -9.01
N ARG A 215 -16.28 -19.12 -7.97
CA ARG A 215 -14.95 -18.63 -7.56
C ARG A 215 -14.15 -19.84 -7.03
N GLY A 216 -13.03 -20.08 -7.64
CA GLY A 216 -12.17 -21.18 -7.24
C GLY A 216 -11.73 -21.10 -5.78
N PRO A 217 -11.11 -22.14 -5.27
CA PRO A 217 -10.77 -22.23 -3.83
C PRO A 217 -9.91 -21.07 -3.29
N LEU A 218 -9.25 -20.33 -4.16
CA LEU A 218 -8.42 -19.18 -3.80
C LEU A 218 -9.22 -17.97 -3.27
N ALA A 219 -10.52 -17.92 -3.55
CA ALA A 219 -11.34 -16.76 -3.18
C ALA A 219 -11.86 -16.79 -1.74
N VAL A 220 -11.78 -17.94 -1.06
CA VAL A 220 -12.50 -18.15 0.20
C VAL A 220 -11.58 -18.15 1.43
N GLU A 221 -10.28 -18.28 1.26
CA GLU A 221 -9.38 -18.49 2.42
C GLU A 221 -8.40 -17.34 2.68
N GLY A 222 -8.64 -16.17 2.14
CA GLY A 222 -7.61 -15.19 2.00
C GLY A 222 -7.36 -14.19 3.13
N PHE A 223 -8.00 -14.31 4.31
CA PHE A 223 -8.03 -13.06 5.08
C PHE A 223 -7.53 -13.16 6.51
N ARG A 224 -6.72 -14.17 6.78
CA ARG A 224 -6.06 -14.31 8.07
C ARG A 224 -4.55 -14.13 7.89
N ARG A 225 -4.11 -12.89 7.86
CA ARG A 225 -2.69 -12.62 7.70
C ARG A 225 -2.06 -12.38 9.05
N GLY A 226 -1.15 -13.27 9.40
CA GLY A 226 -0.40 -13.18 10.64
C GLY A 226 -0.97 -14.04 11.76
N PRO A 227 -0.29 -13.98 12.92
CA PRO A 227 0.85 -13.11 13.23
C PRO A 227 2.16 -13.62 12.60
N SER A 228 2.80 -12.76 11.81
CA SER A 228 4.08 -13.08 11.16
C SER A 228 5.19 -12.23 11.77
N SER A 229 6.31 -12.87 12.11
CA SER A 229 7.43 -12.17 12.73
C SER A 229 7.96 -11.06 11.79
N VAL A 230 8.02 -9.83 12.28
CA VAL A 230 8.61 -8.71 11.55
C VAL A 230 10.08 -9.00 11.23
N GLU A 231 10.77 -9.66 12.15
CA GLU A 231 12.16 -10.06 11.95
C GLU A 231 12.30 -11.09 10.80
N SER A 232 11.35 -12.03 10.66
CA SER A 232 11.40 -12.99 9.55
C SER A 232 11.18 -12.28 8.21
N VAL A 233 10.30 -11.28 8.17
CA VAL A 233 10.08 -10.44 6.97
C VAL A 233 11.38 -9.69 6.64
N ARG A 234 12.01 -9.08 7.64
CA ARG A 234 13.27 -8.34 7.46
C ARG A 234 14.38 -9.22 6.89
N ARG A 235 14.45 -10.46 7.33
CA ARG A 235 15.47 -11.44 6.86
C ARG A 235 15.12 -12.08 5.52
N GLY A 236 13.91 -11.88 5.01
CA GLY A 236 13.43 -12.58 3.82
C GLY A 236 13.16 -14.06 4.06
N GLU A 237 12.96 -14.45 5.31
CA GLU A 237 12.69 -15.84 5.70
C GLU A 237 11.18 -16.07 5.68
N ILE A 238 10.66 -16.29 4.50
CA ILE A 238 9.23 -16.31 4.21
C ILE A 238 8.62 -17.73 4.24
N GLY A 239 9.41 -18.73 4.58
CA GLY A 239 8.94 -20.12 4.69
C GLY A 239 8.11 -20.42 5.94
N PHE A 240 7.82 -19.41 6.76
CA PHE A 240 7.01 -19.59 7.97
C PHE A 240 5.52 -19.51 7.64
N ALA A 241 4.70 -20.08 8.54
CA ALA A 241 3.26 -20.07 8.46
C ALA A 241 2.67 -18.64 8.59
N PHE A 242 1.35 -18.53 8.49
CA PHE A 242 0.58 -17.31 8.74
C PHE A 242 0.79 -16.23 7.67
N ASP A 243 0.90 -16.67 6.40
CA ASP A 243 0.93 -15.80 5.22
C ASP A 243 2.14 -14.85 5.20
N THR A 244 3.26 -15.29 5.76
CA THR A 244 4.52 -14.51 5.76
C THR A 244 4.95 -14.09 4.35
N PRO A 245 4.83 -14.96 3.29
CA PRO A 245 5.17 -14.52 1.93
C PRO A 245 4.33 -13.34 1.46
N TYR A 246 3.05 -13.30 1.80
CA TYR A 246 2.17 -12.20 1.41
C TYR A 246 2.61 -10.89 2.10
N LEU A 247 2.87 -10.95 3.41
CA LEU A 247 3.35 -9.78 4.15
C LEU A 247 4.71 -9.30 3.65
N PHE A 248 5.59 -10.23 3.29
CA PHE A 248 6.87 -9.90 2.65
C PHE A 248 6.65 -9.17 1.32
N ALA A 249 5.73 -9.66 0.50
CA ALA A 249 5.42 -9.06 -0.81
C ALA A 249 4.87 -7.64 -0.66
N GLU A 250 4.03 -7.38 0.35
CA GLU A 250 3.49 -6.03 0.60
C GLU A 250 4.59 -4.99 0.72
N ILE A 251 5.77 -5.40 1.18
CA ILE A 251 6.89 -4.51 1.52
C ILE A 251 8.01 -4.59 0.48
N ASN A 252 8.20 -5.77 -0.15
CA ASN A 252 9.40 -6.09 -0.92
C ASN A 252 9.14 -6.62 -2.33
N ALA A 253 7.90 -6.70 -2.78
CA ALA A 253 7.59 -7.21 -4.12
C ALA A 253 8.29 -6.37 -5.19
N GLU A 254 8.70 -7.03 -6.26
CA GLU A 254 9.15 -6.35 -7.47
C GLU A 254 7.95 -5.75 -8.20
N VAL A 255 8.17 -4.69 -8.94
CA VAL A 255 7.17 -4.14 -9.85
C VAL A 255 7.62 -4.48 -11.27
N THR A 256 6.77 -5.17 -12.02
CA THR A 256 7.11 -5.60 -13.37
C THR A 256 6.07 -5.06 -14.35
N HIS A 257 6.53 -4.35 -15.36
CA HIS A 257 5.68 -3.88 -16.45
C HIS A 257 5.93 -4.72 -17.69
N PHE A 258 4.85 -5.18 -18.30
CA PHE A 258 4.88 -5.95 -19.56
C PHE A 258 4.13 -5.16 -20.62
N GLN A 259 4.71 -5.01 -21.81
CA GLN A 259 4.05 -4.38 -22.95
C GLN A 259 3.87 -5.39 -24.07
N GLU A 260 2.72 -5.37 -24.72
CA GLU A 260 2.48 -6.19 -25.91
C GLU A 260 3.58 -5.96 -26.97
N ASP A 261 4.09 -7.06 -27.50
CA ASP A 261 5.15 -7.05 -28.52
C ASP A 261 4.98 -8.28 -29.41
N GLU A 262 4.51 -8.04 -30.62
CA GLU A 262 4.27 -9.12 -31.61
C GLU A 262 5.54 -9.87 -32.00
N THR A 263 6.72 -9.26 -31.80
CA THR A 263 8.00 -9.92 -32.11
C THR A 263 8.46 -10.83 -30.99
N SER A 264 7.86 -10.73 -29.81
CA SER A 264 8.17 -11.59 -28.67
C SER A 264 7.44 -12.93 -28.80
N HIS A 265 8.14 -14.02 -28.48
CA HIS A 265 7.55 -15.35 -28.42
C HIS A 265 6.36 -15.46 -27.47
N TRP A 266 6.35 -14.60 -26.43
CA TRP A 266 5.30 -14.56 -25.41
C TRP A 266 4.17 -13.57 -25.73
N GLY A 267 4.33 -12.77 -26.78
CA GLY A 267 3.42 -11.68 -27.08
C GLY A 267 3.64 -10.44 -26.23
N PHE A 268 4.59 -10.47 -25.30
CA PHE A 268 4.92 -9.37 -24.41
C PHE A 268 6.43 -9.24 -24.25
N LYS A 269 6.89 -8.02 -24.01
CA LYS A 269 8.26 -7.75 -23.56
C LYS A 269 8.21 -7.11 -22.17
N LYS A 270 9.21 -7.40 -21.35
CA LYS A 270 9.37 -6.75 -20.04
C LYS A 270 9.94 -5.35 -20.23
N ILE A 271 9.34 -4.37 -19.57
CA ILE A 271 9.82 -2.99 -19.55
C ILE A 271 10.47 -2.77 -18.19
N PRO A 272 11.77 -2.39 -18.13
CA PRO A 272 12.40 -2.07 -16.85
C PRO A 272 11.66 -0.96 -16.12
N VAL A 273 11.52 -1.14 -14.82
CA VAL A 273 10.84 -0.18 -13.93
C VAL A 273 11.66 -0.03 -12.66
N ASN A 274 11.55 1.11 -12.03
CA ASN A 274 12.23 1.35 -10.76
C ASN A 274 11.58 0.49 -9.66
N ASN A 275 12.30 -0.51 -9.18
CA ASN A 275 11.82 -1.48 -8.20
C ASN A 275 11.90 -0.99 -6.74
N TYR A 276 12.37 0.24 -6.49
CA TYR A 276 12.46 0.78 -5.13
C TYR A 276 11.16 1.35 -4.60
N GLN A 277 10.11 1.35 -5.39
CA GLN A 277 8.88 2.01 -5.01
C GLN A 277 8.15 1.28 -3.89
N VAL A 278 8.22 -0.06 -3.84
CA VAL A 278 7.45 -0.85 -2.89
C VAL A 278 8.07 -0.80 -1.49
N GLY A 279 7.25 -0.63 -0.47
CA GLY A 279 7.69 -0.56 0.92
C GLY A 279 8.63 0.60 1.17
N ARG A 280 8.29 1.73 0.61
CA ARG A 280 9.17 2.90 0.56
C ARG A 280 9.36 3.54 1.92
N LEU A 281 8.31 3.50 2.76
CA LEU A 281 8.29 4.16 4.06
C LEU A 281 7.27 3.44 4.95
N ILE A 282 7.68 3.01 6.14
CA ILE A 282 6.79 2.35 7.10
C ILE A 282 6.79 3.17 8.38
N LEU A 283 5.61 3.68 8.75
CA LEU A 283 5.47 4.63 9.85
C LEU A 283 4.53 4.11 10.93
N THR A 284 4.83 4.50 12.17
CA THR A 284 3.95 4.34 13.32
C THR A 284 4.08 5.56 14.23
N LYS A 285 3.22 5.66 15.25
CA LYS A 285 3.33 6.73 16.24
C LYS A 285 4.41 6.38 17.26
N ARG A 286 5.29 7.34 17.56
CA ARG A 286 6.35 7.20 18.56
C ARG A 286 5.73 7.00 19.95
N PRO A 287 6.15 5.96 20.70
CA PRO A 287 5.65 5.78 22.06
C PRO A 287 6.07 6.92 22.98
N GLY A 288 5.18 7.30 23.88
CA GLY A 288 5.47 8.31 24.90
C GLY A 288 5.49 9.75 24.42
N ALA A 289 5.36 9.99 23.11
CA ALA A 289 5.24 11.35 22.59
C ALA A 289 3.78 11.82 22.66
N ASP A 290 3.58 13.11 22.90
CA ASP A 290 2.24 13.70 22.89
C ASP A 290 1.66 13.73 21.48
N ASP A 291 0.35 13.62 21.40
CA ASP A 291 -0.37 13.72 20.13
C ASP A 291 -0.36 15.15 19.63
N ASP A 292 0.56 15.43 18.73
CA ASP A 292 0.75 16.75 18.18
C ASP A 292 0.14 16.85 16.77
N VAL A 293 -0.36 18.03 16.47
CA VAL A 293 -0.88 18.37 15.14
C VAL A 293 0.25 18.38 14.10
N SER A 294 1.48 18.56 14.54
CA SER A 294 2.66 18.68 13.66
C SER A 294 3.21 17.34 13.15
N ASP A 295 2.71 16.20 13.65
CA ASP A 295 3.26 14.87 13.37
C ASP A 295 4.74 14.71 13.77
N ALA A 296 5.21 15.49 14.76
CA ALA A 296 6.54 15.33 15.35
C ALA A 296 6.68 14.01 16.13
N ASP A 297 5.56 13.37 16.42
CA ASP A 297 5.46 12.09 17.12
C ASP A 297 5.53 10.87 16.18
N VAL A 298 5.90 11.08 14.92
CA VAL A 298 6.06 9.97 13.95
C VAL A 298 7.34 9.18 14.23
N GLU A 299 7.29 7.87 14.00
CA GLU A 299 8.44 6.97 14.06
C GLU A 299 8.55 6.20 12.74
N ASP A 300 9.70 6.31 12.07
CA ASP A 300 10.01 5.54 10.87
C ASP A 300 10.57 4.19 11.31
N ILE A 301 9.83 3.14 11.01
CA ILE A 301 10.19 1.76 11.37
C ILE A 301 10.53 0.93 10.13
N THR A 302 10.83 1.55 8.99
CA THR A 302 11.17 0.84 7.75
C THR A 302 12.33 -0.15 7.99
N GLY A 303 13.31 0.25 8.80
CA GLY A 303 14.47 -0.61 9.12
C GLY A 303 14.14 -1.87 9.91
N LEU A 304 12.96 -1.94 10.56
CA LEU A 304 12.50 -3.17 11.22
C LEU A 304 12.02 -4.21 10.21
N TYR A 305 11.59 -3.78 9.02
CA TYR A 305 11.02 -4.64 7.99
C TYR A 305 11.99 -4.91 6.84
N LYS A 306 12.96 -4.04 6.63
CA LYS A 306 13.89 -4.11 5.49
C LYS A 306 15.32 -3.97 5.98
N THR A 307 16.21 -4.80 5.47
CA THR A 307 17.64 -4.56 5.60
C THR A 307 18.03 -3.45 4.62
N LEU A 308 18.51 -2.34 5.16
CA LEU A 308 18.97 -1.20 4.36
C LEU A 308 20.38 -1.49 3.84
N ASP A 309 20.57 -2.62 3.19
CA ASP A 309 21.88 -3.07 2.72
C ASP A 309 22.31 -2.37 1.43
N ASN A 310 23.59 -2.50 1.16
CA ASN A 310 24.33 -2.06 -0.02
C ASN A 310 23.69 -2.44 -1.37
N THR A 311 22.64 -3.24 -1.38
CA THR A 311 21.79 -3.48 -2.55
C THR A 311 21.30 -2.17 -3.17
N SER A 312 21.06 -1.16 -2.33
CA SER A 312 20.74 0.18 -2.82
C SER A 312 21.88 0.84 -3.61
N ARG A 313 23.14 0.43 -3.41
CA ARG A 313 24.26 0.94 -4.20
C ARG A 313 24.43 0.24 -5.54
N HIS A 314 24.22 -1.08 -5.58
CA HIS A 314 24.33 -1.83 -6.84
C HIS A 314 23.13 -1.59 -7.76
N GLN A 315 21.97 -1.44 -7.18
CA GLN A 315 20.75 -1.15 -7.95
C GLN A 315 20.77 0.27 -8.53
N ARG A 316 21.43 1.23 -7.84
CA ARG A 316 21.63 2.58 -8.39
C ARG A 316 22.50 2.60 -9.66
N GLN A 317 23.31 1.58 -9.87
CA GLN A 317 24.13 1.45 -11.08
C GLN A 317 23.42 0.72 -12.21
N SER A 318 22.37 -0.06 -11.90
CA SER A 318 21.60 -0.79 -12.91
C SER A 318 20.34 -0.06 -13.36
N ASP A 319 19.91 0.97 -12.63
CA ASP A 319 18.72 1.75 -12.94
C ASP A 319 19.06 2.94 -13.85
N GLY A 320 19.63 2.64 -15.02
CA GLY A 320 20.02 3.65 -15.98
C GLY A 320 18.85 4.32 -16.71
N CYS A 321 17.68 3.73 -16.60
CA CYS A 321 16.44 4.30 -17.13
C CYS A 321 15.76 5.15 -16.10
N PHE A 322 14.98 5.97 -16.11
CA PHE A 322 14.28 6.75 -15.08
C PHE A 322 15.04 6.82 -13.76
N ASN A 323 16.27 7.30 -13.80
CA ASN A 323 16.96 7.73 -12.58
C ASN A 323 16.16 8.89 -12.00
N SER A 324 15.39 8.60 -11.01
CA SER A 324 14.61 9.63 -10.34
C SER A 324 15.57 10.67 -9.75
N LEU A 325 15.15 11.90 -9.76
CA LEU A 325 15.80 13.02 -9.09
C LEU A 325 15.95 12.80 -7.57
N PHE A 326 15.53 11.63 -7.08
CA PHE A 326 15.72 11.17 -5.71
C PHE A 326 17.16 11.25 -5.22
N ASN A 327 18.12 11.25 -6.14
CA ASN A 327 19.54 11.31 -5.76
C ASN A 327 20.11 12.73 -5.69
N GLN A 328 19.32 13.75 -5.98
CA GLN A 328 19.81 15.13 -5.98
C GLN A 328 19.04 16.05 -5.04
N GLY A 329 19.05 15.73 -3.78
CA GLY A 329 18.87 16.74 -2.73
C GLY A 329 17.46 17.25 -2.43
N MET A 330 16.40 16.62 -2.92
CA MET A 330 15.06 16.92 -2.41
C MET A 330 14.55 15.75 -1.59
N THR A 331 15.09 15.65 -0.40
CA THR A 331 14.65 14.64 0.56
C THR A 331 13.44 15.16 1.32
N SER A 332 12.42 14.34 1.38
CA SER A 332 11.37 14.49 2.38
C SER A 332 12.05 14.63 3.75
N PRO A 333 11.55 15.50 4.65
CA PRO A 333 12.09 15.57 6.01
C PRO A 333 12.19 14.22 6.71
N TYR A 334 11.36 13.28 6.31
CA TYR A 334 11.38 11.90 6.84
C TYR A 334 12.55 11.10 6.30
N LEU A 335 12.94 11.32 5.06
CA LEU A 335 14.08 10.65 4.45
C LEU A 335 15.42 11.21 4.97
N GLU A 336 15.50 12.52 5.21
CA GLU A 336 16.67 13.14 5.83
C GLU A 336 16.90 12.63 7.26
N ARG A 337 15.83 12.44 8.01
CA ARG A 337 15.90 11.88 9.35
C ARG A 337 16.43 10.44 9.32
N ARG A 338 16.00 9.67 8.33
CA ARG A 338 16.43 8.29 8.11
C ARG A 338 17.94 8.18 7.83
N ASP A 339 18.49 9.12 7.08
CA ASP A 339 19.93 9.11 6.77
C ASP A 339 20.78 9.50 8.00
N ARG A 340 20.27 10.35 8.88
CA ARG A 340 20.96 10.71 10.12
C ARG A 340 20.93 9.60 11.18
N GLU A 341 19.86 8.83 11.21
CA GLU A 341 19.73 7.72 12.15
C GLU A 341 20.53 6.49 11.74
N ARG A 342 20.90 6.35 10.45
CA ARG A 342 21.75 5.26 9.98
C ARG A 342 23.14 5.28 10.61
N ASP A 343 23.65 6.43 10.99
CA ASP A 343 24.97 6.56 11.58
C ASP A 343 25.04 6.08 13.04
N VAL A 344 23.90 5.78 13.66
CA VAL A 344 23.84 5.52 15.10
C VAL A 344 23.61 4.04 15.42
N ILE A 345 23.09 3.25 14.47
CA ILE A 345 22.78 1.84 14.75
C ILE A 345 23.70 0.93 13.92
N GLN A 346 24.91 0.71 14.44
CA GLN A 346 25.75 -0.39 14.00
C GLN A 346 25.33 -1.66 14.74
N TYR A 347 24.58 -2.52 14.04
CA TYR A 347 24.39 -3.89 14.53
C TYR A 347 25.63 -4.70 14.13
N PRO A 348 26.32 -5.34 15.07
CA PRO A 348 27.50 -6.13 14.71
C PRO A 348 27.07 -7.40 13.98
N GLY A 349 27.59 -7.54 12.80
CA GLY A 349 27.83 -8.80 12.15
C GLY A 349 26.64 -9.60 11.65
N THR A 350 26.07 -9.19 10.52
CA THR A 350 25.60 -10.15 9.51
C THR A 350 25.48 -9.44 8.18
N SER A 351 26.45 -9.61 7.32
CA SER A 351 26.33 -9.29 5.91
C SER A 351 25.53 -10.42 5.24
N VAL A 352 24.22 -10.42 5.48
CA VAL A 352 23.37 -11.37 4.76
C VAL A 352 22.86 -10.65 3.51
N ARG A 353 23.32 -11.10 2.37
CA ARG A 353 22.80 -10.68 1.07
C ARG A 353 21.28 -10.85 1.07
N ARG A 354 20.55 -9.79 0.79
CA ARG A 354 19.11 -9.87 0.60
C ARG A 354 18.86 -10.87 -0.53
N PRO A 355 18.11 -11.95 -0.28
CA PRO A 355 17.82 -12.88 -1.36
C PRO A 355 16.99 -12.17 -2.43
N SER A 356 17.36 -12.33 -3.67
CA SER A 356 16.55 -11.85 -4.78
C SER A 356 15.21 -12.57 -4.81
N ALA A 357 14.23 -12.03 -5.49
CA ALA A 357 12.95 -12.72 -5.69
C ALA A 357 13.17 -14.12 -6.29
N MET A 358 14.20 -14.24 -7.16
CA MET A 358 14.58 -15.52 -7.73
C MET A 358 15.22 -16.49 -6.72
N ASP A 359 16.04 -15.97 -5.80
CA ASP A 359 16.62 -16.79 -4.74
C ASP A 359 15.54 -17.31 -3.78
N ILE A 360 14.53 -16.46 -3.54
CA ILE A 360 13.38 -16.82 -2.72
C ILE A 360 12.52 -17.87 -3.43
N ALA A 361 12.24 -17.69 -4.71
CA ALA A 361 11.42 -18.61 -5.48
C ALA A 361 12.11 -19.98 -5.73
N ARG A 362 13.44 -20.02 -5.72
CA ARG A 362 14.21 -21.26 -5.87
C ARG A 362 14.31 -22.08 -4.59
N LYS A 363 14.07 -21.48 -3.43
CA LYS A 363 13.99 -22.24 -2.18
C LYS A 363 12.70 -23.05 -2.21
N PRO A 364 12.74 -24.33 -1.82
CA PRO A 364 11.48 -25.05 -1.68
C PRO A 364 10.66 -24.35 -0.59
N TRP A 365 9.65 -23.67 -1.03
CA TRP A 365 8.72 -22.90 -0.20
C TRP A 365 8.01 -23.78 0.82
N TYR A 366 8.00 -25.07 0.54
CA TYR A 366 7.20 -25.99 1.28
C TYR A 366 8.04 -27.18 1.70
N ASP A 367 8.44 -27.16 2.96
CA ASP A 367 8.98 -28.33 3.64
C ASP A 367 7.89 -28.82 4.60
N GLU A 368 7.19 -29.85 4.20
CA GLU A 368 6.09 -30.44 4.97
C GLU A 368 6.50 -30.79 6.40
N SER A 369 7.77 -31.09 6.63
CA SER A 369 8.27 -31.46 7.95
C SER A 369 8.33 -30.28 8.92
N ARG A 370 8.31 -29.05 8.40
CA ARG A 370 8.40 -27.83 9.24
C ARG A 370 7.05 -27.27 9.65
N TYR A 371 5.97 -27.80 9.09
CA TYR A 371 4.62 -27.32 9.39
C TYR A 371 3.82 -28.46 10.02
N PRO A 372 3.32 -28.30 11.24
CA PRO A 372 2.39 -29.28 11.79
C PRO A 372 1.21 -29.47 10.82
N ALA A 373 0.63 -30.64 10.82
CA ALA A 373 -0.48 -31.00 9.93
C ALA A 373 -1.67 -30.03 10.05
N ASP A 374 -1.70 -29.23 11.10
CA ASP A 374 -2.79 -28.31 11.44
C ASP A 374 -2.44 -26.84 11.15
N SER A 375 -1.49 -26.56 10.26
CA SER A 375 -1.05 -25.19 9.97
C SER A 375 -2.01 -24.40 9.09
N GLY A 376 -3.14 -24.97 8.70
CA GLY A 376 -4.16 -24.30 7.89
C GLY A 376 -3.79 -24.07 6.43
N LYS A 377 -2.68 -24.65 5.96
CA LYS A 377 -2.30 -24.54 4.55
C LYS A 377 -3.08 -25.55 3.72
N THR A 378 -3.83 -25.04 2.80
CA THR A 378 -4.68 -25.85 1.92
C THR A 378 -3.91 -26.31 0.68
N ALA A 379 -4.54 -27.21 -0.08
CA ALA A 379 -4.05 -27.59 -1.40
C ALA A 379 -3.92 -26.36 -2.33
N ALA A 380 -4.77 -25.33 -2.12
CA ALA A 380 -4.71 -24.10 -2.87
C ALA A 380 -3.43 -23.31 -2.57
N ASP A 381 -3.01 -23.24 -1.30
CA ASP A 381 -1.74 -22.57 -0.93
C ASP A 381 -0.54 -23.27 -1.57
N ARG A 382 -0.57 -24.59 -1.64
CA ARG A 382 0.48 -25.39 -2.28
C ARG A 382 0.54 -25.14 -3.77
N MET A 383 -0.63 -25.11 -4.43
CA MET A 383 -0.71 -24.82 -5.87
C MET A 383 -0.26 -23.39 -6.17
N SER A 384 -0.59 -22.46 -5.30
CA SER A 384 -0.19 -21.07 -5.44
C SER A 384 1.34 -20.93 -5.38
N ALA A 385 1.99 -21.59 -4.41
CA ALA A 385 3.45 -21.61 -4.31
C ALA A 385 4.10 -22.28 -5.52
N MET A 386 3.51 -23.37 -6.02
CA MET A 386 3.99 -24.05 -7.23
C MET A 386 3.84 -23.16 -8.47
N ASN A 387 2.73 -22.45 -8.57
CA ASN A 387 2.48 -21.54 -9.70
C ASN A 387 3.44 -20.35 -9.66
N ALA A 388 3.74 -19.82 -8.47
CA ALA A 388 4.74 -18.77 -8.31
C ALA A 388 6.12 -19.25 -8.78
N ALA A 389 6.53 -20.46 -8.39
CA ALA A 389 7.80 -21.04 -8.83
C ALA A 389 7.82 -21.24 -10.36
N ARG A 390 6.71 -21.73 -10.93
CA ARG A 390 6.58 -21.92 -12.37
C ARG A 390 6.59 -20.60 -13.15
N SER A 391 6.00 -19.54 -12.60
CA SER A 391 5.99 -18.24 -13.28
C SER A 391 7.40 -17.63 -13.31
N VAL A 392 8.19 -17.81 -12.25
CA VAL A 392 9.60 -17.38 -12.24
C VAL A 392 10.40 -18.15 -13.30
N ASP A 393 10.22 -19.45 -13.38
CA ASP A 393 10.90 -20.29 -14.38
C ASP A 393 10.50 -19.90 -15.81
N ARG A 394 9.23 -19.58 -16.03
CA ARG A 394 8.73 -19.14 -17.35
C ARG A 394 9.24 -17.75 -17.71
N ALA A 395 9.42 -16.89 -16.72
CA ALA A 395 9.90 -15.53 -16.95
C ALA A 395 11.39 -15.48 -17.29
N GLN A 396 12.18 -16.49 -16.92
CA GLN A 396 13.61 -16.50 -17.17
C GLN A 396 14.01 -16.28 -18.64
N PRO A 397 13.37 -16.90 -19.63
CA PRO A 397 13.78 -16.65 -21.03
C PRO A 397 13.45 -15.24 -21.53
N ILE A 398 12.52 -14.54 -20.88
CA ILE A 398 12.15 -13.19 -21.27
C ILE A 398 13.22 -12.18 -20.81
N PHE A 399 14.05 -12.58 -19.84
CA PHE A 399 15.00 -11.70 -19.17
C PHE A 399 16.42 -11.87 -19.67
N ASP A 400 16.60 -11.97 -20.98
CA ASP A 400 17.95 -11.87 -21.50
C ASP A 400 18.37 -10.39 -21.45
N SER A 401 18.89 -10.02 -20.28
CA SER A 401 19.34 -8.67 -19.99
C SER A 401 20.66 -8.31 -20.66
N ARG A 402 21.02 -9.04 -21.73
CA ARG A 402 22.29 -8.78 -22.40
C ARG A 402 22.25 -7.47 -23.15
N THR A 403 22.85 -6.50 -22.51
CA THR A 403 23.38 -5.29 -23.13
C THR A 403 22.42 -4.51 -24.01
N LEU A 404 21.36 -4.00 -23.41
CA LEU A 404 20.72 -2.83 -23.95
C LEU A 404 21.65 -1.65 -23.71
N ASN A 405 22.04 -0.97 -24.77
CA ASN A 405 22.85 0.24 -24.65
C ASN A 405 21.95 1.36 -24.13
N GLU A 406 22.06 1.64 -22.83
CA GLU A 406 21.23 2.62 -22.12
C GLU A 406 21.84 4.01 -22.24
N ASP A 407 21.89 4.53 -23.45
CA ASP A 407 22.52 5.82 -23.69
C ASP A 407 21.52 7.00 -23.71
N VAL A 408 20.24 6.74 -23.55
CA VAL A 408 19.21 7.77 -23.38
C VAL A 408 18.71 7.72 -21.93
N GLN A 409 18.78 8.86 -21.26
CA GLN A 409 18.30 9.01 -19.88
C GLN A 409 16.87 9.54 -19.89
N PHE A 410 16.00 8.97 -19.07
CA PHE A 410 14.62 9.37 -18.88
C PHE A 410 14.37 9.61 -17.39
N ASP A 411 13.87 10.79 -17.03
CA ASP A 411 13.57 11.15 -15.64
C ASP A 411 12.13 11.66 -15.54
N LEU A 412 11.27 10.93 -14.84
CA LEU A 412 9.92 11.38 -14.49
C LEU A 412 10.04 12.37 -13.33
N VAL A 413 9.51 13.59 -13.53
CA VAL A 413 9.58 14.65 -12.52
C VAL A 413 8.50 14.40 -11.46
N GLU A 414 8.91 14.32 -10.21
CA GLU A 414 8.00 14.10 -9.09
C GLU A 414 7.10 15.31 -8.82
N GLN A 415 5.85 15.03 -8.45
CA GLN A 415 4.87 16.07 -8.06
C GLN A 415 4.86 16.20 -6.54
N GLU A 416 5.33 17.33 -6.03
CA GLU A 416 5.39 17.55 -4.58
C GLU A 416 4.08 18.06 -3.99
N LYS A 417 3.55 19.11 -4.59
CA LYS A 417 2.39 19.82 -4.04
C LYS A 417 1.50 20.32 -5.16
N VAL A 418 0.29 19.79 -5.22
CA VAL A 418 -0.75 20.32 -6.10
C VAL A 418 -1.96 20.64 -5.23
N ALA A 419 -2.29 21.92 -5.14
CA ALA A 419 -3.47 22.34 -4.39
C ALA A 419 -4.74 22.01 -5.20
N TRP A 420 -5.78 21.63 -4.52
CA TRP A 420 -7.10 21.41 -5.12
C TRP A 420 -7.52 22.65 -5.89
N GLY A 421 -7.91 22.48 -7.12
CA GLY A 421 -8.29 23.59 -8.00
C GLY A 421 -7.17 24.14 -8.88
N GLN A 422 -5.93 23.69 -8.69
CA GLN A 422 -4.80 24.14 -9.49
C GLN A 422 -4.46 23.12 -10.58
N PRO A 423 -4.03 23.58 -11.76
CA PRO A 423 -3.51 22.67 -12.78
C PRO A 423 -2.17 22.08 -12.37
N PHE A 424 -1.80 20.94 -12.96
CA PHE A 424 -0.49 20.35 -12.75
C PHE A 424 0.08 19.83 -14.07
N ASN A 425 1.40 19.65 -14.10
CA ASN A 425 2.11 19.15 -15.27
C ASN A 425 2.84 17.86 -14.96
N VAL A 426 2.53 16.80 -15.68
CA VAL A 426 3.35 15.59 -15.69
C VAL A 426 4.49 15.83 -16.68
N GLN A 427 5.73 15.61 -16.27
CA GLN A 427 6.90 15.92 -17.09
C GLN A 427 7.90 14.78 -17.09
N VAL A 428 8.49 14.51 -18.26
CA VAL A 428 9.65 13.62 -18.39
C VAL A 428 10.78 14.40 -19.04
N LEU A 429 11.94 14.39 -18.39
CA LEU A 429 13.18 14.94 -18.92
C LEU A 429 13.92 13.83 -19.65
N ILE A 430 14.29 14.09 -20.90
CA ILE A 430 14.92 13.10 -21.78
C ILE A 430 16.25 13.65 -22.26
N GLN A 431 17.33 12.87 -22.11
CA GLN A 431 18.67 13.29 -22.55
C GLN A 431 19.32 12.17 -23.35
N ASN A 432 19.74 12.50 -24.58
CA ASN A 432 20.55 11.59 -25.40
C ASN A 432 22.02 11.77 -24.99
N ARG A 433 22.58 10.78 -24.32
CA ARG A 433 23.99 10.78 -23.86
C ARG A 433 24.93 10.16 -24.89
N SER A 434 24.38 9.61 -25.99
CA SER A 434 25.18 8.97 -27.00
C SER A 434 25.79 9.96 -27.99
N GLN A 435 26.68 9.47 -28.82
CA GLN A 435 27.28 10.22 -29.94
C GLN A 435 26.44 10.09 -31.22
N GLU A 436 25.30 9.42 -31.13
CA GLU A 436 24.44 9.14 -32.29
C GLU A 436 23.04 9.71 -32.08
N THR A 437 22.35 9.98 -33.16
CA THR A 437 20.94 10.39 -33.14
C THR A 437 20.07 9.23 -32.63
N ARG A 438 19.07 9.55 -31.82
CA ARG A 438 18.11 8.57 -31.28
C ARG A 438 16.68 8.99 -31.57
N THR A 439 15.89 8.03 -32.00
CA THR A 439 14.44 8.18 -32.21
C THR A 439 13.71 7.68 -30.98
N ILE A 440 12.96 8.56 -30.33
CA ILE A 440 12.30 8.31 -29.06
C ILE A 440 10.79 8.26 -29.28
N THR A 441 10.14 7.23 -28.78
CA THR A 441 8.69 7.18 -28.63
C THR A 441 8.38 7.20 -27.13
N ALA A 442 7.59 8.15 -26.70
CA ALA A 442 7.26 8.30 -25.28
C ALA A 442 5.78 8.65 -25.10
N TYR A 443 5.23 8.22 -23.98
CA TYR A 443 3.90 8.67 -23.60
C TYR A 443 3.81 8.88 -22.09
N LEU A 444 2.92 9.80 -21.74
CA LEU A 444 2.62 10.19 -20.37
C LEU A 444 1.13 10.00 -20.14
N CYS A 445 0.79 9.60 -18.92
CA CYS A 445 -0.61 9.42 -18.52
C CYS A 445 -0.77 9.88 -17.07
N ALA A 446 -1.94 10.49 -16.79
CA ALA A 446 -2.35 10.82 -15.43
C ALA A 446 -3.73 10.24 -15.19
N ASN A 447 -3.89 9.54 -14.08
CA ASN A 447 -5.14 8.88 -13.68
C ASN A 447 -5.52 9.29 -12.27
N SER A 448 -6.82 9.49 -12.03
CA SER A 448 -7.32 9.45 -10.66
C SER A 448 -7.40 8.00 -10.21
N VAL A 449 -7.00 7.74 -8.98
CA VAL A 449 -6.95 6.38 -8.44
C VAL A 449 -7.56 6.35 -7.04
N TYR A 450 -8.13 5.21 -6.68
CA TYR A 450 -8.39 4.91 -5.27
C TYR A 450 -7.06 4.68 -4.57
N TYR A 451 -7.00 4.88 -3.25
CA TYR A 451 -5.73 4.70 -2.55
C TYR A 451 -5.19 3.27 -2.62
N THR A 452 -6.02 2.32 -3.01
CA THR A 452 -5.63 0.93 -3.29
C THR A 452 -4.86 0.78 -4.60
N GLY A 453 -4.64 1.87 -5.33
CA GLY A 453 -3.93 1.86 -6.62
C GLY A 453 -4.81 1.55 -7.83
N VAL A 454 -6.08 1.23 -7.59
CA VAL A 454 -7.01 0.91 -8.70
C VAL A 454 -7.35 2.20 -9.44
N THR A 455 -7.17 2.19 -10.76
CA THR A 455 -7.48 3.34 -11.61
C THR A 455 -9.00 3.55 -11.67
N ALA A 456 -9.43 4.74 -11.29
CA ALA A 456 -10.83 5.14 -11.37
C ALA A 456 -11.13 5.78 -12.72
N ARG A 457 -10.39 6.84 -13.09
CA ARG A 457 -10.62 7.55 -14.35
C ARG A 457 -9.33 8.12 -14.91
N ARG A 458 -9.20 8.07 -16.23
CA ARG A 458 -8.10 8.78 -16.92
C ARG A 458 -8.36 10.28 -16.87
N LEU A 459 -7.34 11.04 -16.49
CA LEU A 459 -7.38 12.53 -16.50
C LEU A 459 -6.80 13.07 -17.78
N GLY A 460 -5.71 12.49 -18.27
CA GLY A 460 -5.11 12.91 -19.53
C GLY A 460 -4.04 11.94 -20.00
N ARG A 461 -3.69 12.10 -21.28
CA ARG A 461 -2.66 11.31 -21.94
C ARG A 461 -1.99 12.13 -23.04
N SER A 462 -0.70 11.92 -23.24
CA SER A 462 0.06 12.51 -24.34
C SER A 462 1.03 11.47 -24.88
N ASP A 463 1.05 11.30 -26.19
CA ASP A 463 2.06 10.48 -26.89
C ASP A 463 2.86 11.39 -27.80
N ARG A 464 4.14 11.05 -27.97
CA ARG A 464 5.01 11.82 -28.84
C ARG A 464 6.15 10.94 -29.37
N GLN A 465 6.45 11.10 -30.66
CA GLN A 465 7.64 10.56 -31.29
C GLN A 465 8.51 11.72 -31.75
N PHE A 466 9.82 11.67 -31.49
CA PHE A 466 10.73 12.74 -31.84
C PHE A 466 12.16 12.23 -31.95
N VAL A 467 13.01 13.03 -32.59
CA VAL A 467 14.41 12.70 -32.86
C VAL A 467 15.29 13.56 -31.98
N LEU A 468 16.21 12.95 -31.22
CA LEU A 468 17.19 13.64 -30.39
C LEU A 468 18.58 13.53 -30.97
N GLN A 469 19.18 14.68 -31.25
CA GLN A 469 20.58 14.75 -31.67
C GLN A 469 21.53 14.35 -30.53
N PRO A 470 22.77 13.97 -30.85
CA PRO A 470 23.76 13.66 -29.79
C PRO A 470 23.88 14.78 -28.75
N GLY A 471 23.84 14.41 -27.47
CA GLY A 471 23.97 15.33 -26.36
C GLY A 471 22.77 16.21 -26.07
N SER A 472 21.74 16.18 -26.93
CA SER A 472 20.59 17.07 -26.75
C SER A 472 19.60 16.58 -25.69
N ARG A 473 18.80 17.52 -25.21
CA ARG A 473 17.77 17.29 -24.18
C ARG A 473 16.42 17.74 -24.69
N GLU A 474 15.39 17.06 -24.22
CA GLU A 474 13.99 17.39 -24.51
C GLU A 474 13.16 17.21 -23.24
N THR A 475 12.10 18.00 -23.11
CA THR A 475 11.11 17.84 -22.03
C THR A 475 9.77 17.54 -22.67
N MET A 476 9.19 16.41 -22.31
CA MET A 476 7.84 16.06 -22.68
C MET A 476 6.89 16.40 -21.54
N GLN A 477 5.78 17.07 -21.83
CA GLN A 477 4.84 17.55 -20.82
C GLN A 477 3.41 17.15 -21.14
N LEU A 478 2.66 16.83 -20.10
CA LEU A 478 1.21 16.65 -20.13
C LEU A 478 0.62 17.56 -19.07
N ARG A 479 -0.08 18.61 -19.49
CA ARG A 479 -0.76 19.53 -18.58
C ARG A 479 -2.17 19.00 -18.31
N ILE A 480 -2.55 18.98 -17.04
CA ILE A 480 -3.90 18.61 -16.59
C ILE A 480 -4.51 19.83 -15.89
N SER A 481 -5.59 20.33 -16.46
CA SER A 481 -6.31 21.48 -15.91
C SER A 481 -7.32 21.06 -14.84
N TRP A 482 -7.81 22.04 -14.09
CA TRP A 482 -8.88 21.84 -13.11
C TRP A 482 -10.14 21.25 -13.76
N GLU A 483 -10.51 21.76 -14.94
CA GLU A 483 -11.70 21.31 -15.68
C GLU A 483 -11.62 19.84 -16.07
N GLU A 484 -10.41 19.35 -16.33
CA GLU A 484 -10.19 17.96 -16.73
C GLU A 484 -10.30 17.00 -15.54
N TYR A 485 -9.93 17.44 -14.33
CA TYR A 485 -9.90 16.52 -13.22
C TYR A 485 -11.04 16.69 -12.18
N ARG A 486 -11.70 17.85 -12.10
CA ARG A 486 -12.64 18.16 -11.02
C ARG A 486 -13.78 17.14 -10.84
N GLU A 487 -14.27 16.55 -11.93
CA GLU A 487 -15.37 15.59 -11.92
C GLU A 487 -14.89 14.13 -12.04
N ARG A 488 -13.58 13.94 -12.16
CA ARG A 488 -12.99 12.61 -12.36
C ARG A 488 -12.20 12.13 -11.16
N VAL A 489 -11.84 13.03 -10.25
CA VAL A 489 -11.13 12.70 -9.04
C VAL A 489 -12.09 11.98 -8.08
N VAL A 490 -11.62 10.90 -7.47
CA VAL A 490 -12.39 10.09 -6.53
C VAL A 490 -11.82 10.23 -5.13
N ASP A 491 -12.67 10.02 -4.14
CA ASP A 491 -12.35 9.92 -2.71
C ASP A 491 -11.45 11.05 -2.22
N TYR A 492 -10.20 10.74 -1.98
CA TYR A 492 -9.26 11.60 -1.26
C TYR A 492 -8.32 12.37 -2.19
N GLY A 493 -8.57 12.28 -3.50
CA GLY A 493 -7.79 13.03 -4.48
C GLY A 493 -6.42 12.44 -4.79
N HIS A 494 -6.30 11.12 -4.78
CA HIS A 494 -5.07 10.45 -5.21
C HIS A 494 -4.96 10.45 -6.72
N ILE A 495 -3.78 10.83 -7.20
CA ILE A 495 -3.43 10.86 -8.62
C ILE A 495 -2.22 9.96 -8.81
N LYS A 496 -2.25 9.13 -9.84
CA LYS A 496 -1.09 8.35 -10.26
C LYS A 496 -0.66 8.82 -11.64
N VAL A 497 0.62 9.09 -11.79
CA VAL A 497 1.22 9.49 -13.07
C VAL A 497 2.13 8.36 -13.54
N PHE A 498 2.16 8.18 -14.85
CA PHE A 498 2.86 7.08 -15.48
C PHE A 498 3.54 7.58 -16.75
N ALA A 499 4.76 7.11 -16.99
CA ALA A 499 5.52 7.39 -18.19
C ALA A 499 6.11 6.10 -18.75
N MET A 500 6.12 5.98 -20.06
CA MET A 500 6.82 4.88 -20.74
C MET A 500 7.53 5.45 -21.96
N ALA A 501 8.74 4.97 -22.24
CA ALA A 501 9.52 5.45 -23.37
C ALA A 501 10.33 4.30 -23.97
N SER A 502 10.60 4.41 -25.27
CA SER A 502 11.44 3.46 -25.98
C SER A 502 12.33 4.21 -26.97
N VAL A 503 13.49 3.61 -27.24
CA VAL A 503 14.47 4.09 -28.21
C VAL A 503 14.51 3.09 -29.36
N GLN A 504 14.25 3.56 -30.58
CA GLN A 504 14.11 2.68 -31.73
C GLN A 504 15.41 1.95 -32.08
N GLU A 505 16.54 2.64 -32.03
CA GLU A 505 17.82 2.13 -32.48
C GLU A 505 18.44 1.11 -31.52
N THR A 506 18.33 1.34 -30.22
CA THR A 506 18.94 0.49 -29.20
C THR A 506 17.99 -0.53 -28.60
N LYS A 507 16.67 -0.40 -28.89
CA LYS A 507 15.60 -1.17 -28.27
C LYS A 507 15.49 -0.94 -26.76
N GLN A 508 16.16 0.07 -26.23
CA GLN A 508 15.99 0.49 -24.84
C GLN A 508 14.52 0.84 -24.57
N SER A 509 13.98 0.33 -23.50
CA SER A 509 12.61 0.65 -23.05
C SER A 509 12.64 0.89 -21.55
N CYS A 510 11.81 1.78 -21.07
CA CYS A 510 11.71 2.03 -19.63
C CYS A 510 10.36 2.62 -19.28
N SER A 511 10.00 2.46 -18.01
CA SER A 511 8.77 3.01 -17.46
C SER A 511 9.01 3.54 -16.07
N ALA A 512 8.17 4.48 -15.65
CA ALA A 512 8.18 5.01 -14.29
C ALA A 512 6.76 5.41 -13.91
N GLU A 513 6.50 5.33 -12.62
CA GLU A 513 5.24 5.85 -12.07
C GLU A 513 5.52 6.59 -10.76
N ASP A 514 4.66 7.52 -10.45
CA ASP A 514 4.68 8.23 -9.18
C ASP A 514 3.23 8.52 -8.78
N ASP A 515 3.01 8.78 -7.50
CA ASP A 515 1.70 9.10 -6.98
C ASP A 515 1.78 10.30 -6.05
N PHE A 516 0.72 11.11 -6.08
CA PHE A 516 0.57 12.23 -5.17
C PHE A 516 -0.90 12.41 -4.80
N GLN A 517 -1.13 13.24 -3.80
CA GLN A 517 -2.50 13.54 -3.33
C GLN A 517 -2.74 15.04 -3.47
N LEU A 518 -3.87 15.40 -4.08
CA LEU A 518 -4.31 16.80 -4.17
C LEU A 518 -4.56 17.36 -2.77
N GLU A 519 -3.98 18.54 -2.51
CA GLU A 519 -4.12 19.20 -1.21
C GLU A 519 -5.44 19.94 -1.12
N LYS A 520 -6.30 19.49 -0.24
CA LYS A 520 -7.55 20.20 0.08
C LYS A 520 -7.23 21.48 0.86
N PRO A 521 -8.04 22.55 0.68
CA PRO A 521 -7.85 23.76 1.49
C PRO A 521 -7.94 23.46 2.97
N LYS A 522 -7.10 24.12 3.75
CA LYS A 522 -7.18 24.00 5.20
C LYS A 522 -8.45 24.68 5.72
N LEU A 523 -9.15 23.99 6.59
CA LEU A 523 -10.27 24.57 7.32
C LEU A 523 -9.74 25.10 8.64
N ASP A 524 -9.85 26.41 8.85
CA ASP A 524 -9.52 27.04 10.11
C ASP A 524 -10.78 27.12 10.97
N ILE A 525 -10.68 26.58 12.17
CA ILE A 525 -11.81 26.54 13.11
C ILE A 525 -11.41 27.31 14.37
N GLN A 526 -12.15 28.39 14.64
CA GLN A 526 -11.93 29.22 15.83
C GLN A 526 -13.17 29.13 16.72
N VAL A 527 -12.99 28.55 17.91
CA VAL A 527 -14.06 28.46 18.90
C VAL A 527 -13.91 29.66 19.86
N ARG A 528 -14.99 30.41 20.03
CA ARG A 528 -15.03 31.56 20.94
C ARG A 528 -15.70 31.14 22.25
N GLY A 529 -15.03 31.45 23.35
CA GLY A 529 -15.49 31.12 24.69
C GLY A 529 -14.88 29.81 25.20
N ASN A 530 -15.36 29.37 26.31
CA ASN A 530 -14.93 28.11 26.93
C ASN A 530 -16.09 27.11 26.79
N PRO A 531 -15.99 26.14 25.86
CA PRO A 531 -17.11 25.23 25.64
C PRO A 531 -17.42 24.40 26.87
N GLN A 532 -18.68 24.45 27.30
CA GLN A 532 -19.19 23.64 28.40
C GLN A 532 -20.43 22.87 27.96
N ILE A 533 -20.59 21.67 28.46
CA ILE A 533 -21.70 20.81 28.13
C ILE A 533 -23.01 21.54 28.50
N GLY A 534 -23.93 21.62 27.54
CA GLY A 534 -25.24 22.25 27.72
C GLY A 534 -25.26 23.78 27.56
N GLN A 535 -24.14 24.40 27.15
CA GLN A 535 -24.09 25.82 26.83
C GLN A 535 -23.79 26.06 25.36
N GLU A 536 -24.43 27.09 24.82
CA GLU A 536 -24.14 27.49 23.43
C GLU A 536 -22.71 28.00 23.33
N CYS A 537 -22.02 27.57 22.27
CA CYS A 537 -20.73 28.14 21.89
C CYS A 537 -20.74 28.49 20.41
N PHE A 538 -19.88 29.38 20.01
CA PHE A 538 -19.77 29.83 18.63
C PHE A 538 -18.44 29.36 18.04
N ALA A 539 -18.53 28.72 16.88
CA ALA A 539 -17.35 28.32 16.12
C ALA A 539 -17.39 29.02 14.76
N THR A 540 -16.29 29.65 14.42
CA THR A 540 -16.10 30.24 13.10
C THR A 540 -15.26 29.30 12.26
N PHE A 541 -15.79 28.92 11.10
CA PHE A 541 -15.11 28.09 10.10
C PHE A 541 -14.66 28.99 8.96
N SER A 542 -13.39 28.99 8.66
CA SER A 542 -12.87 29.74 7.53
C SER A 542 -11.94 28.88 6.69
N PHE A 543 -12.00 29.08 5.39
CA PHE A 543 -11.09 28.42 4.47
C PHE A 543 -10.89 29.28 3.23
N MET A 544 -9.73 29.14 2.60
CA MET A 544 -9.45 29.83 1.34
C MET A 544 -10.01 29.00 0.20
N ASN A 545 -10.97 29.57 -0.56
CA ASN A 545 -11.57 28.91 -1.71
C ASN A 545 -10.58 28.89 -2.87
N PRO A 546 -10.10 27.75 -3.29
CA PRO A 546 -9.15 27.67 -4.41
C PRO A 546 -9.71 27.95 -5.79
N UNK A 547 -10.91 28.01 -5.86
CA UNK A 547 -11.45 28.21 -7.08
C UNK A 547 -11.91 29.56 -7.32
N UNK A 548 -11.70 29.98 -6.80
CA UNK A 548 -12.07 31.13 -6.99
C UNK A 548 -13.43 31.33 -7.33
N ILE A 549 -14.10 30.52 -7.32
CA ILE A 549 -15.54 30.57 -7.52
C ILE A 549 -16.17 31.27 -6.32
N VAL A 550 -16.74 32.37 -6.56
CA VAL A 550 -17.45 33.11 -5.50
C VAL A 550 -18.82 32.46 -5.32
N GLY A 551 -18.97 31.75 -4.22
CA GLY A 551 -20.27 31.21 -3.81
C GLY A 551 -20.42 31.33 -2.31
N SER A 552 -21.47 31.99 -1.87
CA SER A 552 -21.86 31.98 -0.46
C SER A 552 -23.09 31.06 -0.30
N ARG A 553 -22.88 29.94 0.36
CA ARG A 553 -24.02 29.14 0.86
C ARG A 553 -23.91 29.04 2.36
N PRO A 554 -24.98 29.29 3.05
CA PRO A 554 -24.95 29.07 4.51
C PRO A 554 -24.73 27.59 4.80
N ILE A 555 -23.81 27.33 5.71
CA ILE A 555 -23.55 25.97 6.20
C ILE A 555 -24.38 25.78 7.45
N HIS A 556 -25.33 24.87 7.39
CA HIS A 556 -26.09 24.45 8.56
C HIS A 556 -25.41 23.21 9.13
N VAL A 557 -24.84 23.36 10.31
CA VAL A 557 -24.30 22.22 11.05
C VAL A 557 -25.43 21.70 11.95
N ARG A 558 -25.83 20.47 11.72
CA ARG A 558 -26.76 19.79 12.62
C ARG A 558 -25.95 19.01 13.66
N GLU A 559 -26.47 18.99 14.89
CA GLU A 559 -25.91 18.24 16.04
C GLU A 559 -25.80 16.74 15.74
#